data_51f301f7e714d800edf290b6f1b95010
#
_entry.id   51f301f7e714d800edf290b6f1b95010
#
_cell.length_a   1.000
_cell.length_b   1.000
_cell.length_c   1.000
_cell.angle_alpha   90.00
_cell.angle_beta   90.00
_cell.angle_gamma   90.00
#
_symmetry.space_group_name_H-M   'P 1'
#
loop_
_entity.id
_entity.type
_entity.pdbx_description
1 polymer ?
#
loop_
_entity_poly.entity_id
_entity_poly.type
_entity_poly.pdbx_seq_one_letter_code
_entity_poly.pdbx_strand_id
1 'polypeptide(L)'
;MIQKRQIAYVLVFVAISCAAAFAEAPARSNYTRAELQTMVRDAHTAEQYRELAEYYRSRQQSYEICARQEKHEWVRRAYDVSAPEKYPTPEDASRYRYEYFSYKAAQMGMLAVRYTMLATALMH
;
A
#
# COMPACT_ATOMS: atom_id res chain seq x y z
N MET A 1 45.02 -0.08 -28.69
CA MET A 1 45.06 0.16 -27.21
C MET A 1 44.09 1.25 -26.76
N ILE A 2 43.82 2.29 -27.54
CA ILE A 2 42.92 3.38 -27.17
C ILE A 2 41.44 2.93 -27.16
N GLN A 3 41.05 2.01 -28.04
CA GLN A 3 39.66 1.49 -28.09
C GLN A 3 39.24 0.70 -26.85
N LYS A 4 40.14 -0.05 -26.23
CA LYS A 4 39.82 -0.82 -25.02
C LYS A 4 39.59 0.07 -23.80
N ARG A 5 40.20 1.23 -23.73
CA ARG A 5 39.98 2.22 -22.67
C ARG A 5 38.63 2.97 -22.83
N GLN A 6 38.26 3.25 -24.08
CA GLN A 6 36.98 3.92 -24.34
C GLN A 6 35.80 3.01 -24.07
N ILE A 7 35.90 1.72 -24.35
CA ILE A 7 34.85 0.74 -24.03
C ILE A 7 34.66 0.62 -22.51
N ALA A 8 35.75 0.68 -21.73
CA ALA A 8 35.67 0.63 -20.27
C ALA A 8 34.96 1.87 -19.70
N TYR A 9 35.18 3.04 -20.25
CA TYR A 9 34.48 4.26 -19.83
C TYR A 9 33.00 4.26 -20.21
N VAL A 10 32.63 3.72 -21.36
CA VAL A 10 31.23 3.60 -21.77
C VAL A 10 30.48 2.62 -20.88
N LEU A 11 31.08 1.51 -20.47
CA LEU A 11 30.48 0.55 -19.56
C LEU A 11 30.29 1.11 -18.14
N VAL A 12 31.22 1.93 -17.67
CA VAL A 12 31.10 2.61 -16.38
C VAL A 12 29.98 3.65 -16.42
N PHE A 13 29.82 4.38 -17.53
CA PHE A 13 28.75 5.37 -17.69
C PHE A 13 27.36 4.71 -17.74
N VAL A 14 27.23 3.56 -18.39
CA VAL A 14 25.98 2.80 -18.45
C VAL A 14 25.58 2.27 -17.08
N ALA A 15 26.56 1.82 -16.28
CA ALA A 15 26.31 1.33 -14.91
C ALA A 15 25.81 2.46 -13.98
N ILE A 16 26.33 3.69 -14.13
CA ILE A 16 25.91 4.86 -13.35
C ILE A 16 24.48 5.30 -13.76
N SER A 17 24.14 5.20 -15.04
CA SER A 17 22.78 5.51 -15.51
C SER A 17 21.74 4.52 -14.99
N CYS A 18 22.07 3.24 -14.85
CA CYS A 18 21.17 2.26 -14.26
C CYS A 18 20.94 2.51 -12.76
N ALA A 19 21.97 2.95 -12.02
CA ALA A 19 21.84 3.27 -10.61
C ALA A 19 20.93 4.49 -10.38
N ALA A 20 20.98 5.51 -11.25
CA ALA A 20 20.10 6.68 -11.18
C ALA A 20 18.62 6.31 -11.46
N ALA A 21 18.35 5.37 -12.35
CA ALA A 21 16.99 4.89 -12.63
C ALA A 21 16.37 4.14 -11.43
N PHE A 22 17.18 3.47 -10.61
CA PHE A 22 16.71 2.83 -9.37
C PHE A 22 16.38 3.82 -8.26
N ALA A 23 16.99 5.01 -8.24
CA ALA A 23 16.71 6.05 -7.25
C ALA A 23 15.34 6.74 -7.47
N GLU A 24 14.78 6.64 -8.69
CA GLU A 24 13.46 7.18 -9.06
C GLU A 24 12.35 6.12 -9.04
N ALA A 25 12.62 4.92 -8.52
CA ALA A 25 11.62 3.88 -8.41
C ALA A 25 10.43 4.36 -7.54
N PRO A 26 9.17 4.08 -7.93
CA PRO A 26 8.00 4.48 -7.17
C PRO A 26 8.07 3.93 -5.74
N ALA A 27 7.49 4.66 -4.78
CA ALA A 27 7.44 4.29 -3.38
C ALA A 27 6.95 2.83 -3.22
N ARG A 28 7.60 2.07 -2.37
CA ARG A 28 7.24 0.68 -2.10
C ARG A 28 5.81 0.61 -1.57
N SER A 29 5.01 -0.28 -2.12
CA SER A 29 3.66 -0.53 -1.64
C SER A 29 3.62 -1.35 -0.35
N ASN A 30 4.71 -2.03 -0.02
CA ASN A 30 4.80 -2.90 1.14
C ASN A 30 6.01 -2.53 2.00
N TYR A 31 5.75 -2.22 3.25
CA TYR A 31 6.75 -2.02 4.30
C TYR A 31 6.53 -3.02 5.41
N THR A 32 7.61 -3.47 6.06
CA THR A 32 7.49 -4.22 7.30
C THR A 32 6.98 -3.30 8.40
N ARG A 33 6.45 -3.88 9.46
CA ARG A 33 5.99 -3.09 10.61
C ARG A 33 7.08 -2.21 11.20
N ALA A 34 8.31 -2.76 11.30
CA ALA A 34 9.46 -2.01 11.81
C ALA A 34 9.87 -0.85 10.89
N GLU A 35 9.90 -1.08 9.57
CA GLU A 35 10.17 -0.04 8.58
C GLU A 35 9.14 1.08 8.66
N LEU A 36 7.86 0.73 8.72
CA LEU A 36 6.77 1.70 8.80
C LEU A 36 6.85 2.52 10.09
N GLN A 37 7.12 1.90 11.23
CA GLN A 37 7.30 2.61 12.49
C GLN A 37 8.45 3.60 12.43
N THR A 38 9.56 3.22 11.81
CA THR A 38 10.71 4.10 11.60
C THR A 38 10.35 5.26 10.69
N MET A 39 9.66 5.02 9.57
CA MET A 39 9.21 6.07 8.66
C MET A 39 8.29 7.06 9.35
N VAL A 40 7.32 6.58 10.14
CA VAL A 40 6.37 7.44 10.87
C VAL A 40 7.09 8.28 11.92
N ARG A 41 8.05 7.68 12.65
CA ARG A 41 8.81 8.36 13.69
C ARG A 41 9.72 9.45 13.12
N ASP A 42 10.40 9.14 12.02
CA ASP A 42 11.48 9.98 11.47
C ASP A 42 11.00 10.93 10.37
N ALA A 43 9.75 10.82 9.91
CA ALA A 43 9.20 11.72 8.89
C ALA A 43 9.13 13.17 9.38
N HIS A 44 9.72 14.07 8.60
CA HIS A 44 9.72 15.50 8.89
C HIS A 44 9.71 16.38 7.63
N THR A 45 9.75 15.78 6.44
CA THR A 45 9.69 16.48 5.16
C THR A 45 8.37 16.23 4.44
N ALA A 46 7.95 17.17 3.59
CA ALA A 46 6.74 17.02 2.77
C ALA A 46 6.77 15.72 1.93
N GLU A 47 7.93 15.41 1.39
CA GLU A 47 8.13 14.22 0.55
C GLU A 47 7.96 12.91 1.34
N GLN A 48 8.52 12.84 2.55
CA GLN A 48 8.34 11.69 3.44
C GLN A 48 6.87 11.51 3.84
N TYR A 49 6.15 12.59 4.13
CA TYR A 49 4.73 12.51 4.44
C TYR A 49 3.89 12.10 3.23
N ARG A 50 4.27 12.50 2.01
CA ARG A 50 3.60 12.02 0.78
C ARG A 50 3.79 10.51 0.60
N GLU A 51 4.99 10.00 0.83
CA GLU A 51 5.25 8.55 0.77
C GLU A 51 4.38 7.78 1.74
N LEU A 52 4.24 8.26 2.97
CA LEU A 52 3.34 7.67 3.96
C LEU A 52 1.87 7.75 3.51
N ALA A 53 1.44 8.89 2.97
CA ALA A 53 0.08 9.06 2.46
C ALA A 53 -0.22 8.09 1.31
N GLU A 54 0.70 7.92 0.38
CA GLU A 54 0.57 6.98 -0.73
C GLU A 54 0.52 5.53 -0.27
N TYR A 55 1.36 5.16 0.70
CA TYR A 55 1.33 3.84 1.31
C TYR A 55 -0.05 3.54 1.92
N TYR A 56 -0.56 4.43 2.76
CA TYR A 56 -1.86 4.24 3.40
C TYR A 56 -3.02 4.26 2.40
N ARG A 57 -2.94 5.06 1.34
CA ARG A 57 -3.94 5.05 0.26
C ARG A 57 -3.94 3.73 -0.49
N SER A 58 -2.78 3.18 -0.78
CA SER A 58 -2.64 1.85 -1.39
C SER A 58 -3.22 0.75 -0.48
N ARG A 59 -2.96 0.83 0.83
CA ARG A 59 -3.53 -0.11 1.81
C ARG A 59 -5.04 0.03 1.91
N GLN A 60 -5.56 1.25 1.87
CA GLN A 60 -6.99 1.51 1.83
C GLN A 60 -7.65 0.82 0.64
N GLN A 61 -7.10 1.00 -0.55
CA GLN A 61 -7.62 0.38 -1.77
C GLN A 61 -7.61 -1.15 -1.68
N SER A 62 -6.56 -1.74 -1.13
CA SER A 62 -6.47 -3.19 -0.93
C SER A 62 -7.56 -3.70 0.01
N TYR A 63 -7.82 -3.02 1.11
CA TYR A 63 -8.90 -3.39 2.03
C TYR A 63 -10.29 -3.16 1.42
N GLU A 64 -10.48 -2.12 0.62
CA GLU A 64 -11.75 -1.88 -0.09
C GLU A 64 -12.04 -3.00 -1.10
N ILE A 65 -11.03 -3.50 -1.81
CA ILE A 65 -11.19 -4.64 -2.71
C ILE A 65 -11.60 -5.89 -1.92
N CYS A 66 -10.92 -6.19 -0.81
CA CYS A 66 -11.27 -7.30 0.06
C CYS A 66 -12.70 -7.15 0.62
N ALA A 67 -13.08 -5.96 1.04
CA ALA A 67 -14.44 -5.69 1.53
C ALA A 67 -15.50 -5.96 0.47
N ARG A 68 -15.28 -5.52 -0.77
CA ARG A 68 -16.20 -5.78 -1.88
C ARG A 68 -16.33 -7.26 -2.19
N GLN A 69 -15.23 -7.99 -2.17
CA GLN A 69 -15.25 -9.44 -2.38
C GLN A 69 -16.04 -10.16 -1.29
N GLU A 70 -15.83 -9.80 -0.02
CA GLU A 70 -16.57 -10.40 1.09
C GLU A 70 -18.05 -10.00 1.09
N LYS A 71 -18.38 -8.78 0.68
CA LYS A 71 -19.77 -8.35 0.51
C LYS A 71 -20.47 -9.18 -0.58
N HIS A 72 -19.79 -9.42 -1.68
CA HIS A 72 -20.31 -10.27 -2.76
C HIS A 72 -20.56 -11.71 -2.25
N GLU A 73 -19.62 -12.28 -1.52
CA GLU A 73 -19.75 -13.62 -0.90
C GLU A 73 -20.87 -13.63 0.15
N TRP A 74 -20.97 -12.61 0.97
CA TRP A 74 -22.06 -12.49 1.95
C TRP A 74 -23.42 -12.49 1.28
N VAL A 75 -23.63 -11.68 0.26
CA VAL A 75 -24.89 -11.63 -0.49
C VAL A 75 -25.19 -12.98 -1.14
N ARG A 76 -24.19 -13.60 -1.77
CA ARG A 76 -24.34 -14.92 -2.39
C ARG A 76 -24.77 -16.00 -1.38
N ARG A 77 -24.13 -16.02 -0.22
CA ARG A 77 -24.40 -17.01 0.84
C ARG A 77 -25.75 -16.76 1.54
N ALA A 78 -26.22 -15.52 1.59
CA ALA A 78 -27.54 -15.18 2.12
C ALA A 78 -28.68 -15.86 1.34
N TYR A 79 -28.49 -16.11 0.05
CA TYR A 79 -29.46 -16.81 -0.81
C TYR A 79 -29.28 -18.33 -0.86
N ASP A 80 -28.25 -18.87 -0.22
CA ASP A 80 -27.99 -20.31 -0.19
C ASP A 80 -28.70 -20.96 0.99
N VAL A 81 -29.87 -21.55 0.71
CA VAL A 81 -30.73 -22.17 1.73
C VAL A 81 -30.25 -23.56 2.17
N SER A 82 -29.23 -24.13 1.51
CA SER A 82 -28.75 -25.49 1.77
C SER A 82 -27.57 -25.56 2.77
N ALA A 83 -27.09 -24.41 3.26
CA ALA A 83 -25.98 -24.37 4.19
C ALA A 83 -26.35 -24.93 5.56
N PRO A 84 -25.52 -25.82 6.17
CA PRO A 84 -25.78 -26.34 7.50
C PRO A 84 -25.73 -25.26 8.58
N GLU A 85 -26.65 -25.31 9.52
CA GLU A 85 -26.78 -24.39 10.66
C GLU A 85 -25.67 -24.58 11.71
N LYS A 86 -24.42 -24.25 11.35
CA LYS A 86 -23.31 -24.15 12.31
C LYS A 86 -22.92 -22.68 12.51
N TYR A 87 -22.80 -22.26 13.75
CA TYR A 87 -22.34 -20.91 14.08
C TYR A 87 -20.81 -20.85 14.20
N PRO A 88 -20.13 -19.83 13.66
CA PRO A 88 -20.74 -18.84 12.76
C PRO A 88 -21.13 -19.48 11.42
N THR A 89 -22.27 -19.09 10.86
CA THR A 89 -22.68 -19.54 9.54
C THR A 89 -21.70 -18.98 8.48
N PRO A 90 -21.60 -19.61 7.27
CA PRO A 90 -20.80 -19.03 6.20
C PRO A 90 -21.18 -17.60 5.83
N GLU A 91 -22.48 -17.27 5.92
CA GLU A 91 -22.99 -15.91 5.73
C GLU A 91 -22.45 -14.97 6.81
N ASP A 92 -22.55 -15.32 8.08
CA ASP A 92 -22.03 -14.52 9.19
C ASP A 92 -20.52 -14.33 9.10
N ALA A 93 -19.78 -15.35 8.71
CA ALA A 93 -18.35 -15.28 8.52
C ALA A 93 -17.97 -14.25 7.43
N SER A 94 -18.68 -14.24 6.31
CA SER A 94 -18.48 -13.24 5.24
C SER A 94 -18.84 -11.84 5.69
N ARG A 95 -19.94 -11.69 6.44
CA ARG A 95 -20.35 -10.40 7.00
C ARG A 95 -19.30 -9.85 7.95
N TYR A 96 -18.77 -10.66 8.87
CA TYR A 96 -17.72 -10.23 9.80
C TYR A 96 -16.43 -9.81 9.07
N ARG A 97 -16.03 -10.55 8.04
CA ARG A 97 -14.87 -10.19 7.23
C ARG A 97 -15.11 -8.89 6.45
N TYR A 98 -16.31 -8.71 5.90
CA TYR A 98 -16.70 -7.45 5.25
C TYR A 98 -16.59 -6.27 6.20
N GLU A 99 -17.15 -6.40 7.41
CA GLU A 99 -17.08 -5.35 8.44
C GLU A 99 -15.64 -5.05 8.85
N TYR A 100 -14.83 -6.09 9.03
CA TYR A 100 -13.41 -5.94 9.35
C TYR A 100 -12.64 -5.19 8.26
N PHE A 101 -12.77 -5.59 7.01
CA PHE A 101 -12.07 -4.94 5.91
C PHE A 101 -12.56 -3.52 5.66
N SER A 102 -13.86 -3.26 5.83
CA SER A 102 -14.43 -1.91 5.74
C SER A 102 -13.87 -1.01 6.84
N TYR A 103 -13.77 -1.51 8.06
CA TYR A 103 -13.15 -0.77 9.17
C TYR A 103 -11.68 -0.47 8.90
N LYS A 104 -10.93 -1.46 8.44
CA LYS A 104 -9.51 -1.29 8.08
C LYS A 104 -9.32 -0.29 6.96
N ALA A 105 -10.15 -0.34 5.92
CA ALA A 105 -10.13 0.63 4.83
C ALA A 105 -10.36 2.06 5.35
N ALA A 106 -11.33 2.25 6.22
CA ALA A 106 -11.60 3.55 6.83
C ALA A 106 -10.42 4.07 7.66
N GLN A 107 -9.78 3.21 8.46
CA GLN A 107 -8.59 3.57 9.22
C GLN A 107 -7.43 4.00 8.30
N MET A 108 -7.17 3.24 7.24
CA MET A 108 -6.10 3.57 6.29
C MET A 108 -6.40 4.87 5.55
N GLY A 109 -7.67 5.10 5.18
CA GLY A 109 -8.11 6.35 4.56
C GLY A 109 -7.89 7.57 5.46
N MET A 110 -8.17 7.46 6.74
CA MET A 110 -7.92 8.53 7.72
C MET A 110 -6.43 8.85 7.83
N LEU A 111 -5.58 7.82 7.88
CA LEU A 111 -4.13 8.02 7.92
C LEU A 111 -3.59 8.65 6.62
N ALA A 112 -4.10 8.22 5.47
CA ALA A 112 -3.73 8.80 4.18
C ALA A 112 -4.07 10.29 4.13
N VAL A 113 -5.25 10.69 4.58
CA VAL A 113 -5.66 12.10 4.66
C VAL A 113 -4.78 12.87 5.63
N ARG A 114 -4.50 12.32 6.81
CA ARG A 114 -3.63 12.95 7.81
C ARG A 114 -2.24 13.27 7.25
N TYR A 115 -1.61 12.30 6.61
CA TYR A 115 -0.27 12.50 6.05
C TYR A 115 -0.28 13.41 4.82
N THR A 116 -1.33 13.39 4.02
CA THR A 116 -1.53 14.36 2.93
C THR A 116 -1.60 15.80 3.49
N MET A 117 -2.34 16.00 4.56
CA MET A 117 -2.45 17.31 5.21
C MET A 117 -1.10 17.78 5.78
N LEU A 118 -0.35 16.89 6.43
CA LEU A 118 1.00 17.21 6.93
C LEU A 118 1.97 17.58 5.81
N ALA A 119 1.93 16.84 4.70
CA ALA A 119 2.73 17.15 3.52
C ALA A 119 2.38 18.53 2.95
N THR A 120 1.10 18.84 2.83
CA THR A 120 0.61 20.11 2.30
C THR A 120 1.03 21.27 3.23
N ALA A 121 0.95 21.11 4.54
CA ALA A 121 1.33 22.12 5.52
C ALA A 121 2.81 22.51 5.40
N LEU A 122 3.70 21.58 5.06
CA LEU A 122 5.12 21.83 4.88
C LEU A 122 5.50 22.45 3.53
N MET A 123 4.56 22.50 2.59
CA MET A 123 4.75 23.12 1.27
C MET A 123 4.44 24.63 1.29
N HIS A 124 3.84 25.12 2.33
CA HIS A 124 3.49 26.51 2.56
C HIS A 124 4.37 27.07 3.70
#